data_be634359de2361566a235eb9fcf4716c
#
_entry.id   be634359de2361566a235eb9fcf4716c
#
_cell.length_a   1.000
_cell.length_b   1.000
_cell.length_c   1.000
_cell.angle_alpha   90.00
_cell.angle_beta   90.00
_cell.angle_gamma   90.00
#
_symmetry.space_group_name_H-M   'P 1'
#
loop_
_entity.id
_entity.type
_entity.pdbx_description
1 polymer ?
#
loop_
_entity_poly.entity_id
_entity_poly.type
_entity_poly.pdbx_seq_one_letter_code
_entity_poly.pdbx_strand_id
1 'polypeptide(L)'
;MPAAVPGRESPETRVGGFANPKDGAMRRAIEFLVRVALLGCILVVLWWTSKVPLSNAVNLFVIVGAVLLTLPIVWLGRRMLDRDQAANRVAWTTTFVHVALGCLFGVAITRALATHQDWFGWVLPVPSYVGLALVIITGAAVLLTVATLALKGLGAPFFIVLSRKLATDWLYAWTRNPMVLAMLAFLLSLGIWFQSVLFVLWVLILFAPALLFFVKVYEERELEIRFGASYLDYKSRTPMLFPRRPRREDL
;
A
#
# COMPACT_ATOMS: atom_id res chain seq x y z
N MET A 1 -72.79 8.67 7.58
CA MET A 1 -71.69 9.19 8.44
C MET A 1 -70.59 8.19 8.50
N PRO A 2 -69.43 8.39 7.87
CA PRO A 2 -68.26 7.53 8.07
C PRO A 2 -67.38 8.10 9.20
N ALA A 3 -66.90 7.21 10.05
CA ALA A 3 -66.08 7.45 11.21
C ALA A 3 -64.71 7.99 10.85
N ALA A 4 -64.24 9.00 11.59
CA ALA A 4 -62.91 9.58 11.49
C ALA A 4 -61.82 8.58 11.92
N VAL A 5 -60.79 8.41 11.10
CA VAL A 5 -59.57 7.66 11.39
C VAL A 5 -58.64 8.58 12.20
N PRO A 6 -58.12 8.16 13.36
CA PRO A 6 -57.17 8.98 14.12
C PRO A 6 -55.84 9.06 13.41
N GLY A 7 -55.30 10.28 13.35
CA GLY A 7 -54.04 10.63 12.70
C GLY A 7 -52.84 9.79 13.19
N ARG A 8 -52.11 9.25 12.24
CA ARG A 8 -50.74 8.73 12.42
C ARG A 8 -49.82 9.92 12.64
N GLU A 9 -49.38 10.11 13.84
CA GLU A 9 -48.23 10.99 14.12
C GLU A 9 -46.99 10.47 13.36
N SER A 10 -46.45 11.31 12.51
CA SER A 10 -45.18 11.10 11.85
C SER A 10 -44.08 11.04 12.90
N PRO A 11 -43.12 10.07 12.84
CA PRO A 11 -41.99 10.06 13.74
C PRO A 11 -41.13 11.29 13.45
N GLU A 12 -41.14 12.22 14.42
CA GLU A 12 -40.22 13.35 14.42
C GLU A 12 -38.82 12.87 14.19
N THR A 13 -38.25 13.32 13.09
CA THR A 13 -36.82 13.25 12.75
C THR A 13 -36.04 13.74 13.97
N ARG A 14 -35.35 12.80 14.66
CA ARG A 14 -34.28 13.14 15.60
C ARG A 14 -33.26 13.95 14.83
N VAL A 15 -33.28 15.24 15.01
CA VAL A 15 -32.22 16.16 14.57
C VAL A 15 -30.95 15.70 15.23
N GLY A 16 -30.15 14.95 14.49
CA GLY A 16 -28.78 14.60 14.89
C GLY A 16 -28.05 15.91 15.15
N GLY A 17 -27.58 16.09 16.39
CA GLY A 17 -26.86 17.28 16.81
C GLY A 17 -25.77 17.61 15.78
N PHE A 18 -25.81 18.84 15.25
CA PHE A 18 -24.83 19.38 14.32
C PHE A 18 -23.44 19.32 15.00
N ALA A 19 -22.65 18.31 14.67
CA ALA A 19 -21.25 18.28 15.08
C ALA A 19 -20.60 19.58 14.57
N ASN A 20 -20.03 20.36 15.47
CA ASN A 20 -19.40 21.63 15.16
C ASN A 20 -18.37 21.41 14.01
N PRO A 21 -18.44 22.14 12.89
CA PRO A 21 -17.50 21.99 11.78
C PRO A 21 -16.04 22.12 12.20
N LYS A 22 -15.75 22.87 13.26
CA LYS A 22 -14.43 23.03 13.86
C LYS A 22 -13.90 21.75 14.51
N ASP A 23 -14.77 20.96 15.17
CA ASP A 23 -14.37 19.68 15.79
C ASP A 23 -13.99 18.65 14.74
N GLY A 24 -14.69 18.63 13.60
CA GLY A 24 -14.38 17.78 12.46
C GLY A 24 -13.07 18.17 11.75
N ALA A 25 -12.72 19.45 11.71
CA ALA A 25 -11.46 19.92 11.13
C ALA A 25 -10.27 19.61 12.06
N MET A 26 -10.43 19.85 13.34
CA MET A 26 -9.41 19.57 14.38
C MET A 26 -9.10 18.06 14.43
N ARG A 27 -10.11 17.20 14.44
CA ARG A 27 -9.93 15.74 14.41
C ARG A 27 -9.15 15.28 13.19
N ARG A 28 -9.46 15.81 11.99
CA ARG A 28 -8.72 15.49 10.74
C ARG A 28 -7.27 15.94 10.80
N ALA A 29 -7.00 17.12 11.37
CA ALA A 29 -5.63 17.61 11.57
C ALA A 29 -4.84 16.71 12.51
N ILE A 30 -5.43 16.28 13.63
CA ILE A 30 -4.81 15.36 14.58
C ILE A 30 -4.52 14.01 13.91
N GLU A 31 -5.48 13.43 13.19
CA GLU A 31 -5.29 12.17 12.45
C GLU A 31 -4.16 12.28 11.42
N PHE A 32 -4.05 13.39 10.71
CA PHE A 32 -2.95 13.64 9.77
C PHE A 32 -1.60 13.73 10.48
N LEU A 33 -1.51 14.52 11.57
CA LEU A 33 -0.28 14.67 12.34
C LEU A 33 0.20 13.34 12.95
N VAL A 34 -0.72 12.52 13.46
CA VAL A 34 -0.38 11.18 13.98
C VAL A 34 0.22 10.31 12.87
N ARG A 35 -0.34 10.32 11.68
CA ARG A 35 0.15 9.52 10.55
C ARG A 35 1.51 10.01 10.05
N VAL A 36 1.73 11.33 10.01
CA VAL A 36 3.04 11.92 9.67
C VAL A 36 4.09 11.53 10.73
N ALA A 37 3.74 11.60 12.02
CA ALA A 37 4.62 11.16 13.09
C ALA A 37 4.98 9.66 12.99
N LEU A 38 3.99 8.80 12.69
CA LEU A 38 4.22 7.38 12.45
C LEU A 38 5.16 7.14 11.26
N LEU A 39 4.99 7.87 10.15
CA LEU A 39 5.92 7.80 9.03
C LEU A 39 7.34 8.22 9.45
N GLY A 40 7.47 9.33 10.21
CA GLY A 40 8.75 9.76 10.75
C GLY A 40 9.41 8.68 11.61
N CYS A 41 8.64 8.03 12.49
CA CYS A 41 9.13 6.90 13.30
C CYS A 41 9.60 5.73 12.42
N ILE A 42 8.86 5.37 11.37
CA ILE A 42 9.29 4.33 10.41
C ILE A 42 10.63 4.71 9.80
N LEU A 43 10.77 5.92 9.27
CA LEU A 43 12.01 6.37 8.64
C LEU A 43 13.20 6.34 9.59
N VAL A 44 13.00 6.75 10.85
CA VAL A 44 14.02 6.68 11.91
C VAL A 44 14.41 5.23 12.20
N VAL A 45 13.44 4.32 12.32
CA VAL A 45 13.71 2.88 12.52
C VAL A 45 14.48 2.30 11.34
N LEU A 46 14.10 2.63 10.11
CA LEU A 46 14.78 2.13 8.91
C LEU A 46 16.22 2.68 8.82
N TRP A 47 16.40 3.97 9.11
CA TRP A 47 17.73 4.56 9.16
C TRP A 47 18.60 3.93 10.24
N TRP A 48 18.06 3.76 11.44
CA TRP A 48 18.78 3.15 12.56
C TRP A 48 19.16 1.69 12.24
N THR A 49 18.20 0.88 11.77
CA THR A 49 18.44 -0.53 11.43
C THR A 49 19.46 -0.68 10.32
N SER A 50 19.55 0.25 9.36
CA SER A 50 20.56 0.22 8.31
C SER A 50 22.01 0.41 8.82
N LYS A 51 22.17 1.01 10.00
CA LYS A 51 23.49 1.30 10.62
C LYS A 51 23.95 0.24 11.61
N VAL A 52 23.04 -0.61 12.10
CA VAL A 52 23.39 -1.66 13.07
C VAL A 52 24.25 -2.74 12.38
N PRO A 53 25.48 -2.99 12.86
CA PRO A 53 26.29 -4.09 12.33
C PRO A 53 25.70 -5.43 12.82
N LEU A 54 25.34 -6.30 11.89
CA LEU A 54 24.82 -7.63 12.16
C LEU A 54 25.66 -8.65 11.40
N SER A 55 25.81 -9.86 11.94
CA SER A 55 26.43 -10.96 11.19
C SER A 55 25.58 -11.36 9.97
N ASN A 56 26.17 -11.96 8.95
CA ASN A 56 25.47 -12.36 7.73
C ASN A 56 24.29 -13.30 8.01
N ALA A 57 24.43 -14.23 8.97
CA ALA A 57 23.35 -15.14 9.36
C ALA A 57 22.18 -14.39 9.98
N VAL A 58 22.44 -13.41 10.88
CA VAL A 58 21.42 -12.59 11.50
C VAL A 58 20.77 -11.67 10.46
N ASN A 59 21.54 -11.08 9.53
CA ASN A 59 20.99 -10.29 8.42
C ASN A 59 20.01 -11.10 7.59
N LEU A 60 20.41 -12.32 7.18
CA LEU A 60 19.54 -13.20 6.40
C LEU A 60 18.25 -13.54 7.16
N PHE A 61 18.38 -13.87 8.46
CA PHE A 61 17.22 -14.14 9.30
C PHE A 61 16.27 -12.94 9.39
N VAL A 62 16.81 -11.72 9.57
CA VAL A 62 16.02 -10.49 9.62
C VAL A 62 15.32 -10.23 8.28
N ILE A 63 16.03 -10.36 7.16
CA ILE A 63 15.51 -10.10 5.82
C ILE A 63 14.37 -11.07 5.48
N VAL A 64 14.58 -12.36 5.70
CA VAL A 64 13.59 -13.40 5.42
C VAL A 64 12.45 -13.32 6.43
N GLY A 65 12.77 -13.23 7.72
CA GLY A 65 11.78 -13.17 8.80
C GLY A 65 10.86 -11.96 8.70
N ALA A 66 11.40 -10.77 8.36
CA ALA A 66 10.60 -9.58 8.17
C ALA A 66 9.58 -9.74 7.04
N VAL A 67 9.98 -10.34 5.91
CA VAL A 67 9.03 -10.61 4.81
C VAL A 67 7.99 -11.66 5.22
N LEU A 68 8.39 -12.77 5.84
CA LEU A 68 7.47 -13.81 6.26
C LEU A 68 6.49 -13.35 7.32
N LEU A 69 6.89 -12.47 8.24
CA LEU A 69 6.00 -11.88 9.25
C LEU A 69 4.89 -11.00 8.66
N THR A 70 5.06 -10.52 7.42
CA THR A 70 3.97 -9.80 6.75
C THR A 70 2.73 -10.67 6.52
N LEU A 71 2.91 -11.98 6.28
CA LEU A 71 1.82 -12.91 5.96
C LEU A 71 0.78 -13.03 7.09
N PRO A 72 1.16 -13.33 8.35
CA PRO A 72 0.19 -13.38 9.45
C PRO A 72 -0.43 -12.01 9.74
N ILE A 73 0.30 -10.90 9.57
CA ILE A 73 -0.25 -9.55 9.76
C ILE A 73 -1.32 -9.24 8.72
N VAL A 74 -1.07 -9.55 7.45
CA VAL A 74 -2.04 -9.43 6.36
C VAL A 74 -3.30 -10.25 6.64
N TRP A 75 -3.12 -11.49 7.06
CA TRP A 75 -4.23 -12.38 7.37
C TRP A 75 -5.05 -11.90 8.58
N LEU A 76 -4.38 -11.45 9.65
CA LEU A 76 -5.04 -10.87 10.81
C LEU A 76 -5.80 -9.60 10.45
N GLY A 77 -5.15 -8.69 9.71
CA GLY A 77 -5.78 -7.47 9.22
C GLY A 77 -7.04 -7.76 8.40
N ARG A 78 -6.98 -8.75 7.49
CA ARG A 78 -8.14 -9.21 6.73
C ARG A 78 -9.26 -9.69 7.64
N ARG A 79 -8.97 -10.51 8.66
CA ARG A 79 -9.98 -10.96 9.64
C ARG A 79 -10.60 -9.80 10.43
N MET A 80 -9.81 -8.79 10.77
CA MET A 80 -10.31 -7.59 11.44
C MET A 80 -11.30 -6.83 10.55
N LEU A 81 -10.99 -6.67 9.25
CA LEU A 81 -11.89 -6.03 8.28
C LEU A 81 -13.20 -6.81 8.10
N ASP A 82 -13.15 -8.14 8.09
CA ASP A 82 -14.35 -8.98 7.91
C ASP A 82 -15.24 -9.00 9.16
N ARG A 83 -14.68 -8.77 10.37
CA ARG A 83 -15.43 -8.72 11.63
C ARG A 83 -16.16 -7.42 11.86
N ASP A 84 -15.55 -6.29 11.51
CA ASP A 84 -16.11 -4.97 11.79
C ASP A 84 -15.80 -4.01 10.65
N GLN A 85 -16.85 -3.69 9.89
CA GLN A 85 -16.79 -2.82 8.72
C GLN A 85 -17.14 -1.36 9.03
N ALA A 86 -17.25 -0.97 10.30
CA ALA A 86 -17.44 0.43 10.66
C ALA A 86 -16.28 1.28 10.13
N ALA A 87 -16.59 2.39 9.45
CA ALA A 87 -15.62 3.20 8.71
C ALA A 87 -14.39 3.61 9.54
N ASN A 88 -14.59 3.93 10.83
CA ASN A 88 -13.50 4.27 11.74
C ASN A 88 -12.60 3.08 12.03
N ARG A 89 -13.18 1.88 12.23
CA ARG A 89 -12.43 0.65 12.47
C ARG A 89 -11.62 0.24 11.24
N VAL A 90 -12.23 0.28 10.07
CA VAL A 90 -11.54 0.03 8.79
C VAL A 90 -10.35 0.96 8.64
N ALA A 91 -10.53 2.28 8.88
CA ALA A 91 -9.46 3.27 8.76
C ALA A 91 -8.27 2.98 9.71
N TRP A 92 -8.53 2.64 10.97
CA TRP A 92 -7.47 2.32 11.93
C TRP A 92 -6.80 0.97 11.65
N THR A 93 -7.56 -0.05 11.27
CA THR A 93 -7.01 -1.34 10.85
C THR A 93 -6.09 -1.17 9.65
N THR A 94 -6.52 -0.38 8.65
CA THR A 94 -5.71 -0.05 7.47
C THR A 94 -4.43 0.68 7.87
N THR A 95 -4.54 1.70 8.74
CA THR A 95 -3.35 2.41 9.24
C THR A 95 -2.38 1.47 9.93
N PHE A 96 -2.86 0.62 10.85
CA PHE A 96 -2.03 -0.34 11.57
C PHE A 96 -1.32 -1.33 10.63
N VAL A 97 -2.05 -1.94 9.71
CA VAL A 97 -1.50 -2.91 8.75
C VAL A 97 -0.44 -2.26 7.87
N HIS A 98 -0.71 -1.06 7.32
CA HIS A 98 0.26 -0.37 6.47
C HIS A 98 1.52 0.07 7.24
N VAL A 99 1.39 0.53 8.49
CA VAL A 99 2.53 0.86 9.34
C VAL A 99 3.38 -0.38 9.60
N ALA A 100 2.75 -1.49 10.01
CA ALA A 100 3.46 -2.74 10.27
C ALA A 100 4.17 -3.27 9.02
N LEU A 101 3.49 -3.27 7.87
CA LEU A 101 4.08 -3.69 6.59
C LEU A 101 5.16 -2.72 6.12
N GLY A 102 4.96 -1.41 6.29
CA GLY A 102 5.97 -0.40 5.97
C GLY A 102 7.26 -0.60 6.77
N CYS A 103 7.15 -0.93 8.06
CA CYS A 103 8.30 -1.29 8.89
C CYS A 103 8.97 -2.59 8.41
N LEU A 104 8.20 -3.67 8.23
CA LEU A 104 8.75 -4.98 7.90
C LEU A 104 9.37 -5.01 6.50
N PHE A 105 8.64 -4.59 5.48
CA PHE A 105 9.17 -4.49 4.12
C PHE A 105 10.33 -3.49 4.04
N GLY A 106 10.22 -2.35 4.71
CA GLY A 106 11.27 -1.36 4.77
C GLY A 106 12.55 -1.91 5.40
N VAL A 107 12.46 -2.60 6.55
CA VAL A 107 13.62 -3.27 7.19
C VAL A 107 14.19 -4.33 6.26
N ALA A 108 13.36 -5.18 5.64
CA ALA A 108 13.83 -6.21 4.70
C ALA A 108 14.60 -5.59 3.52
N ILE A 109 14.05 -4.53 2.89
CA ILE A 109 14.69 -3.84 1.77
C ILE A 109 15.99 -3.17 2.21
N THR A 110 15.98 -2.39 3.28
CA THR A 110 17.17 -1.65 3.74
C THR A 110 18.31 -2.58 4.14
N ARG A 111 17.98 -3.70 4.80
CA ARG A 111 19.01 -4.73 5.14
C ARG A 111 19.49 -5.47 3.91
N ALA A 112 18.60 -5.86 2.99
CA ALA A 112 19.00 -6.50 1.74
C ALA A 112 19.91 -5.60 0.90
N LEU A 113 19.62 -4.30 0.81
CA LEU A 113 20.47 -3.32 0.13
C LEU A 113 21.81 -3.10 0.83
N ALA A 114 21.87 -3.13 2.16
CA ALA A 114 23.09 -2.95 2.92
C ALA A 114 24.03 -4.16 2.84
N THR A 115 23.51 -5.35 2.56
CA THR A 115 24.27 -6.61 2.63
C THR A 115 24.32 -7.39 1.31
N HIS A 116 23.83 -6.82 0.21
CA HIS A 116 23.79 -7.52 -1.08
C HIS A 116 25.15 -8.00 -1.59
N GLN A 117 26.25 -7.34 -1.21
CA GLN A 117 27.61 -7.69 -1.58
C GLN A 117 28.16 -8.89 -0.78
N ASP A 118 27.60 -9.15 0.40
CA ASP A 118 28.03 -10.22 1.31
C ASP A 118 27.43 -11.59 0.93
N TRP A 119 26.57 -11.64 -0.08
CA TRP A 119 25.81 -12.83 -0.45
C TRP A 119 26.45 -13.59 -1.60
N PHE A 120 27.27 -14.59 -1.30
CA PHE A 120 27.81 -15.64 -2.19
C PHE A 120 28.54 -15.18 -3.47
N GLY A 121 28.71 -13.89 -3.70
CA GLY A 121 29.47 -13.37 -4.83
C GLY A 121 28.92 -13.70 -6.24
N TRP A 122 27.66 -14.14 -6.35
CA TRP A 122 27.03 -14.41 -7.64
C TRP A 122 26.69 -13.10 -8.35
N VAL A 123 27.45 -12.82 -9.41
CA VAL A 123 27.37 -11.58 -10.18
C VAL A 123 26.55 -11.79 -11.44
N LEU A 124 25.59 -10.89 -11.68
CA LEU A 124 24.85 -10.85 -12.94
C LEU A 124 25.78 -10.37 -14.07
N PRO A 125 25.89 -11.11 -15.19
CA PRO A 125 26.75 -10.73 -16.31
C PRO A 125 26.12 -9.62 -17.17
N VAL A 126 25.63 -8.55 -16.52
CA VAL A 126 25.00 -7.39 -17.17
C VAL A 126 25.83 -6.14 -16.79
N PRO A 127 26.19 -5.27 -17.74
CA PRO A 127 26.89 -4.05 -17.41
C PRO A 127 26.10 -3.17 -16.44
N SER A 128 26.75 -2.64 -15.40
CA SER A 128 26.09 -1.86 -14.33
C SER A 128 25.38 -0.62 -14.85
N TYR A 129 25.86 0.01 -15.94
CA TYR A 129 25.19 1.17 -16.55
C TYR A 129 23.78 0.84 -17.10
N VAL A 130 23.54 -0.40 -17.54
CA VAL A 130 22.20 -0.86 -17.95
C VAL A 130 21.26 -0.86 -16.74
N GLY A 131 21.74 -1.42 -15.62
CA GLY A 131 21.00 -1.40 -14.36
C GLY A 131 20.71 0.03 -13.89
N LEU A 132 21.70 0.92 -13.97
CA LEU A 132 21.52 2.34 -13.61
C LEU A 132 20.44 3.03 -14.49
N ALA A 133 20.48 2.81 -15.80
CA ALA A 133 19.46 3.35 -16.71
C ALA A 133 18.06 2.84 -16.33
N LEU A 134 17.93 1.54 -16.03
CA LEU A 134 16.66 0.97 -15.57
C LEU A 134 16.21 1.56 -14.22
N VAL A 135 17.11 1.79 -13.27
CA VAL A 135 16.81 2.45 -11.99
C VAL A 135 16.25 3.85 -12.20
N ILE A 136 16.83 4.64 -13.11
CA ILE A 136 16.34 5.99 -13.43
C ILE A 136 14.92 5.92 -14.02
N ILE A 137 14.70 5.03 -14.99
CA ILE A 137 13.40 4.89 -15.66
C ILE A 137 12.33 4.40 -14.68
N THR A 138 12.61 3.35 -13.93
CA THR A 138 11.65 2.76 -12.98
C THR A 138 11.44 3.64 -11.75
N GLY A 139 12.47 4.36 -11.30
CA GLY A 139 12.38 5.38 -10.26
C GLY A 139 11.48 6.53 -10.68
N ALA A 140 11.63 7.02 -11.92
CA ALA A 140 10.72 8.02 -12.48
C ALA A 140 9.28 7.50 -12.55
N ALA A 141 9.06 6.21 -12.89
CA ALA A 141 7.74 5.60 -12.88
C ALA A 141 7.15 5.55 -11.46
N VAL A 142 7.93 5.21 -10.43
CA VAL A 142 7.49 5.26 -9.03
C VAL A 142 7.07 6.67 -8.65
N LEU A 143 7.90 7.68 -8.93
CA LEU A 143 7.59 9.09 -8.64
C LEU A 143 6.33 9.55 -9.38
N LEU A 144 6.14 9.13 -10.63
CA LEU A 144 4.94 9.45 -11.41
C LEU A 144 3.67 8.86 -10.79
N THR A 145 3.71 7.60 -10.32
CA THR A 145 2.55 6.99 -9.65
C THR A 145 2.21 7.70 -8.34
N VAL A 146 3.22 8.06 -7.54
CA VAL A 146 3.06 8.82 -6.30
C VAL A 146 2.48 10.21 -6.59
N ALA A 147 3.05 10.93 -7.57
CA ALA A 147 2.58 12.26 -7.97
C ALA A 147 1.13 12.21 -8.49
N THR A 148 0.76 11.18 -9.26
CA THR A 148 -0.62 11.00 -9.75
C THR A 148 -1.61 10.88 -8.60
N LEU A 149 -1.30 10.09 -7.57
CA LEU A 149 -2.16 9.96 -6.39
C LEU A 149 -2.28 11.28 -5.63
N ALA A 150 -1.16 11.98 -5.42
CA ALA A 150 -1.12 13.22 -4.67
C ALA A 150 -1.86 14.36 -5.41
N LEU A 151 -1.58 14.57 -6.72
CA LEU A 151 -2.16 15.63 -7.52
C LEU A 151 -3.66 15.48 -7.77
N LYS A 152 -4.13 14.25 -7.90
CA LYS A 152 -5.57 13.99 -8.11
C LYS A 152 -6.39 13.98 -6.81
N GLY A 153 -5.76 14.25 -5.67
CA GLY A 153 -6.43 14.23 -4.36
C GLY A 153 -6.95 12.83 -3.97
N LEU A 154 -6.41 11.80 -4.61
CA LEU A 154 -6.79 10.40 -4.40
C LEU A 154 -6.19 9.80 -3.13
N GLY A 155 -5.42 10.58 -2.38
CA GLY A 155 -4.72 10.16 -1.19
C GLY A 155 -3.20 10.33 -1.32
N ALA A 156 -2.47 9.96 -0.28
CA ALA A 156 -1.02 9.84 -0.32
C ALA A 156 -0.63 8.36 -0.23
N PRO A 157 0.54 7.99 -0.80
CA PRO A 157 1.05 6.63 -0.70
C PRO A 157 1.12 6.17 0.75
N PHE A 158 1.02 4.86 0.94
CA PHE A 158 0.98 4.25 2.25
C PHE A 158 -0.29 4.66 3.04
N PHE A 159 -0.22 4.95 4.29
CA PHE A 159 -1.35 5.25 5.17
C PHE A 159 -1.54 6.74 5.48
N ILE A 160 -0.76 7.63 4.86
CA ILE A 160 -0.72 9.06 5.22
C ILE A 160 -2.06 9.74 4.97
N VAL A 161 -2.65 9.51 3.81
CA VAL A 161 -4.00 9.98 3.49
C VAL A 161 -4.76 8.86 2.78
N LEU A 162 -5.78 8.30 3.45
CA LEU A 162 -6.65 7.32 2.83
C LEU A 162 -7.41 7.97 1.67
N SER A 163 -7.36 7.35 0.52
CA SER A 163 -8.05 7.80 -0.70
C SER A 163 -9.54 8.00 -0.43
N ARG A 164 -10.08 9.17 -0.80
CA ARG A 164 -11.52 9.47 -0.69
C ARG A 164 -12.30 9.08 -1.93
N LYS A 165 -11.60 8.90 -3.05
CA LYS A 165 -12.16 8.52 -4.34
C LYS A 165 -11.38 7.33 -4.88
N LEU A 166 -12.04 6.49 -5.62
CA LEU A 166 -11.41 5.40 -6.35
C LEU A 166 -10.65 5.97 -7.56
N ALA A 167 -9.37 5.62 -7.69
CA ALA A 167 -8.59 5.94 -8.88
C ALA A 167 -8.88 4.90 -9.96
N THR A 168 -9.42 5.32 -11.09
CA THR A 168 -9.77 4.43 -12.21
C THR A 168 -9.25 4.89 -13.55
N ASP A 169 -8.66 6.10 -13.61
CA ASP A 169 -8.20 6.76 -14.83
C ASP A 169 -6.66 6.73 -14.98
N TRP A 170 -6.14 7.12 -16.13
CA TRP A 170 -4.71 7.21 -16.44
C TRP A 170 -4.00 5.88 -16.24
N LEU A 171 -2.96 5.83 -15.38
CA LEU A 171 -2.22 4.60 -15.08
C LEU A 171 -3.12 3.51 -14.48
N TYR A 172 -4.14 3.93 -13.72
CA TYR A 172 -5.10 3.03 -13.09
C TYR A 172 -6.12 2.46 -14.09
N ALA A 173 -6.28 3.03 -15.27
CA ALA A 173 -7.07 2.41 -16.33
C ALA A 173 -6.38 1.17 -16.94
N TRP A 174 -5.04 1.10 -16.87
CA TRP A 174 -4.27 0.00 -17.44
C TRP A 174 -4.03 -1.15 -16.47
N THR A 175 -3.85 -0.83 -15.19
CA THR A 175 -3.66 -1.80 -14.10
C THR A 175 -4.17 -1.20 -12.79
N ARG A 176 -4.72 -2.04 -11.91
CA ARG A 176 -5.23 -1.58 -10.62
C ARG A 176 -4.11 -1.18 -9.65
N ASN A 177 -2.88 -1.70 -9.86
CA ASN A 177 -1.75 -1.50 -8.95
C ASN A 177 -0.50 -0.98 -9.68
N PRO A 178 -0.56 0.19 -10.36
CA PRO A 178 0.59 0.72 -11.11
C PRO A 178 1.77 1.04 -10.19
N MET A 179 1.52 1.48 -8.96
CA MET A 179 2.57 1.77 -7.97
C MET A 179 3.30 0.49 -7.53
N VAL A 180 2.58 -0.61 -7.31
CA VAL A 180 3.17 -1.91 -6.96
C VAL A 180 4.05 -2.43 -8.10
N LEU A 181 3.56 -2.34 -9.33
CA LEU A 181 4.32 -2.73 -10.52
C LEU A 181 5.60 -1.90 -10.66
N ALA A 182 5.49 -0.57 -10.54
CA ALA A 182 6.64 0.34 -10.62
C ALA A 182 7.67 0.05 -9.52
N MET A 183 7.23 -0.20 -8.28
CA MET A 183 8.10 -0.52 -7.16
C MET A 183 8.81 -1.86 -7.33
N LEU A 184 8.13 -2.90 -7.80
CA LEU A 184 8.77 -4.19 -8.10
C LEU A 184 9.81 -4.05 -9.23
N ALA A 185 9.47 -3.32 -10.29
CA ALA A 185 10.41 -3.03 -11.37
C ALA A 185 11.62 -2.24 -10.87
N PHE A 186 11.43 -1.27 -9.98
CA PHE A 186 12.51 -0.49 -9.37
C PHE A 186 13.44 -1.35 -8.52
N LEU A 187 12.90 -2.23 -7.67
CA LEU A 187 13.72 -3.15 -6.87
C LEU A 187 14.51 -4.12 -7.74
N LEU A 188 13.90 -4.67 -8.80
CA LEU A 188 14.61 -5.52 -9.76
C LEU A 188 15.73 -4.75 -10.48
N SER A 189 15.47 -3.50 -10.85
CA SER A 189 16.49 -2.63 -11.48
C SER A 189 17.67 -2.35 -10.55
N LEU A 190 17.42 -2.16 -9.25
CA LEU A 190 18.47 -2.05 -8.24
C LEU A 190 19.31 -3.31 -8.18
N GLY A 191 18.69 -4.50 -8.19
CA GLY A 191 19.41 -5.78 -8.22
C GLY A 191 20.30 -5.94 -9.46
N ILE A 192 19.82 -5.48 -10.62
CA ILE A 192 20.62 -5.47 -11.86
C ILE A 192 21.77 -4.46 -11.77
N TRP A 193 21.51 -3.27 -11.25
CA TRP A 193 22.54 -2.24 -11.05
C TRP A 193 23.66 -2.69 -10.12
N PHE A 194 23.29 -3.33 -9.03
CA PHE A 194 24.25 -3.93 -8.08
C PHE A 194 24.84 -5.24 -8.57
N GLN A 195 24.42 -5.74 -9.73
CA GLN A 195 24.82 -7.02 -10.30
C GLN A 195 24.61 -8.21 -9.35
N SER A 196 23.65 -8.12 -8.44
CA SER A 196 23.37 -9.12 -7.42
C SER A 196 22.29 -10.10 -7.85
N VAL A 197 22.68 -11.33 -8.22
CA VAL A 197 21.75 -12.42 -8.54
C VAL A 197 20.83 -12.71 -7.36
N LEU A 198 21.37 -12.77 -6.16
CA LEU A 198 20.59 -13.11 -4.96
C LEU A 198 19.59 -12.03 -4.59
N PHE A 199 19.93 -10.76 -4.78
CA PHE A 199 18.97 -9.68 -4.56
C PHE A 199 17.79 -9.79 -5.54
N VAL A 200 18.04 -10.05 -6.82
CA VAL A 200 16.98 -10.27 -7.82
C VAL A 200 16.12 -11.48 -7.45
N LEU A 201 16.73 -12.61 -7.09
CA LEU A 201 16.00 -13.81 -6.68
C LEU A 201 15.18 -13.57 -5.41
N TRP A 202 15.74 -12.86 -4.43
CA TRP A 202 14.98 -12.47 -3.22
C TRP A 202 13.75 -11.62 -3.56
N VAL A 203 13.90 -10.65 -4.46
CA VAL A 203 12.75 -9.84 -4.90
C VAL A 203 11.70 -10.71 -5.57
N LEU A 204 12.09 -11.61 -6.48
CA LEU A 204 11.17 -12.44 -7.27
C LEU A 204 10.49 -13.54 -6.45
N ILE A 205 11.25 -14.21 -5.58
CA ILE A 205 10.79 -15.44 -4.92
C ILE A 205 10.14 -15.15 -3.57
N LEU A 206 10.58 -14.12 -2.87
CA LEU A 206 10.11 -13.84 -1.51
C LEU A 206 9.34 -12.54 -1.41
N PHE A 207 9.94 -11.42 -1.84
CA PHE A 207 9.34 -10.10 -1.64
C PHE A 207 8.09 -9.88 -2.49
N ALA A 208 8.17 -10.13 -3.80
CA ALA A 208 7.04 -9.92 -4.71
C ALA A 208 5.83 -10.79 -4.37
N PRO A 209 5.95 -12.11 -4.08
CA PRO A 209 4.81 -12.91 -3.65
C PRO A 209 4.18 -12.40 -2.35
N ALA A 210 4.97 -11.97 -1.36
CA ALA A 210 4.45 -11.44 -0.11
C ALA A 210 3.71 -10.10 -0.31
N LEU A 211 4.26 -9.21 -1.15
CA LEU A 211 3.60 -7.96 -1.51
C LEU A 211 2.31 -8.19 -2.30
N LEU A 212 2.31 -9.10 -3.27
CA LEU A 212 1.10 -9.45 -4.03
C LEU A 212 0.05 -10.14 -3.16
N PHE A 213 0.47 -10.94 -2.19
CA PHE A 213 -0.43 -11.51 -1.19
C PHE A 213 -1.10 -10.41 -0.36
N PHE A 214 -0.36 -9.40 0.09
CA PHE A 214 -0.92 -8.23 0.77
C PHE A 214 -1.97 -7.54 -0.10
N VAL A 215 -1.62 -7.20 -1.34
CA VAL A 215 -2.55 -6.51 -2.26
C VAL A 215 -3.83 -7.33 -2.44
N LYS A 216 -3.71 -8.62 -2.75
CA LYS A 216 -4.86 -9.46 -3.08
C LYS A 216 -5.72 -9.79 -1.86
N VAL A 217 -5.12 -10.08 -0.72
CA VAL A 217 -5.84 -10.55 0.46
C VAL A 217 -6.38 -9.41 1.30
N TYR A 218 -5.62 -8.32 1.43
CA TYR A 218 -5.97 -7.22 2.32
C TYR A 218 -6.47 -5.99 1.56
N GLU A 219 -5.66 -5.43 0.67
CA GLU A 219 -5.93 -4.14 0.01
C GLU A 219 -7.19 -4.21 -0.87
N GLU A 220 -7.34 -5.26 -1.70
CA GLU A 220 -8.56 -5.45 -2.49
C GLU A 220 -9.82 -5.55 -1.61
N ARG A 221 -9.70 -6.18 -0.44
CA ARG A 221 -10.84 -6.27 0.49
C ARG A 221 -11.18 -4.94 1.15
N GLU A 222 -10.17 -4.20 1.53
CA GLU A 222 -10.34 -2.86 2.09
C GLU A 222 -11.05 -1.94 1.08
N LEU A 223 -10.63 -2.00 -0.20
CA LEU A 223 -11.26 -1.25 -1.28
C LEU A 223 -12.70 -1.72 -1.56
N GLU A 224 -12.98 -3.02 -1.49
CA GLU A 224 -14.35 -3.55 -1.60
C GLU A 224 -15.27 -3.01 -0.50
N ILE A 225 -14.80 -2.97 0.75
CA ILE A 225 -15.57 -2.44 1.88
C ILE A 225 -15.81 -0.93 1.72
N ARG A 226 -14.81 -0.18 1.27
CA ARG A 226 -14.88 1.28 1.17
C ARG A 226 -15.65 1.80 -0.03
N PHE A 227 -15.55 1.14 -1.17
CA PHE A 227 -16.09 1.62 -2.43
C PHE A 227 -17.21 0.73 -3.00
N GLY A 228 -17.46 -0.44 -2.41
CA GLY A 228 -18.58 -1.32 -2.76
C GLY A 228 -18.65 -1.67 -4.25
N ALA A 229 -19.84 -1.49 -4.84
CA ALA A 229 -20.13 -1.83 -6.23
C ALA A 229 -19.20 -1.12 -7.23
N SER A 230 -18.79 0.12 -6.96
CA SER A 230 -17.87 0.87 -7.85
C SER A 230 -16.51 0.18 -7.97
N TYR A 231 -15.99 -0.37 -6.86
CA TYR A 231 -14.74 -1.12 -6.92
C TYR A 231 -14.91 -2.48 -7.60
N LEU A 232 -16.01 -3.19 -7.36
CA LEU A 232 -16.28 -4.48 -8.01
C LEU A 232 -16.39 -4.35 -9.53
N ASP A 233 -17.06 -3.31 -10.02
CA ASP A 233 -17.13 -2.98 -11.45
C ASP A 233 -15.74 -2.66 -12.02
N TYR A 234 -14.97 -1.80 -11.39
CA TYR A 234 -13.58 -1.50 -11.77
C TYR A 234 -12.70 -2.76 -11.77
N LYS A 235 -12.83 -3.61 -10.73
CA LYS A 235 -12.09 -4.87 -10.59
C LYS A 235 -12.38 -5.85 -11.72
N SER A 236 -13.61 -5.87 -12.24
CA SER A 236 -14.01 -6.76 -13.34
C SER A 236 -13.38 -6.37 -14.69
N ARG A 237 -13.10 -5.07 -14.89
CA ARG A 237 -12.62 -4.51 -16.16
C ARG A 237 -11.09 -4.36 -16.22
N THR A 238 -10.46 -4.07 -15.08
CA THR A 238 -9.04 -3.71 -15.02
C THR A 238 -8.21 -4.82 -14.36
N PRO A 239 -7.10 -5.28 -14.97
CA PRO A 239 -6.25 -6.34 -14.42
C PRO A 239 -5.53 -5.88 -13.15
N MET A 240 -5.17 -6.85 -12.29
CA MET A 240 -4.53 -6.58 -11.01
C MET A 240 -3.13 -5.96 -11.14
N LEU A 241 -2.26 -6.51 -11.98
CA LEU A 241 -0.85 -6.13 -12.05
C LEU A 241 -0.38 -5.87 -13.48
N PHE A 242 -0.50 -6.84 -14.39
CA PHE A 242 0.02 -6.69 -15.75
C PHE A 242 -0.87 -5.75 -16.57
N PRO A 243 -0.32 -4.64 -17.12
CA PRO A 243 -1.11 -3.65 -17.83
C PRO A 243 -1.81 -4.26 -19.06
N ARG A 244 -3.09 -3.91 -19.24
CA ARG A 244 -3.88 -4.23 -20.43
C ARG A 244 -4.48 -2.93 -20.96
N ARG A 245 -4.51 -2.79 -22.28
CA ARG A 245 -5.10 -1.62 -22.93
C ARG A 245 -6.57 -1.46 -22.49
N PRO A 246 -6.98 -0.30 -21.97
CA PRO A 246 -8.37 -0.02 -21.63
C PRO A 246 -9.26 -0.15 -22.86
N ARG A 247 -10.50 -0.58 -22.67
CA ARG A 247 -11.50 -0.54 -23.74
C ARG A 247 -11.89 0.91 -23.98
N ARG A 248 -12.36 1.24 -25.19
CA ARG A 248 -12.80 2.60 -25.54
C ARG A 248 -13.92 3.13 -24.64
N GLU A 249 -14.70 2.23 -24.05
CA GLU A 249 -15.78 2.51 -23.11
C GLU A 249 -15.26 2.85 -21.69
N ASP A 250 -13.98 2.61 -21.41
CA ASP A 250 -13.33 2.81 -20.10
C ASP A 250 -12.51 4.12 -20.06
N LEU A 251 -12.41 4.87 -21.18
CA LEU A 251 -11.72 6.14 -21.33
C LEU A 251 -12.72 7.30 -21.35
#